data_7fef5649f53cb23746f0426d2ceafd7e
#
_entry.id   7fef5649f53cb23746f0426d2ceafd7e
#
_cell.length_a   1.000
_cell.length_b   1.000
_cell.length_c   1.000
_cell.angle_alpha   90.00
_cell.angle_beta   90.00
_cell.angle_gamma   90.00
#
_symmetry.space_group_name_H-M   'P 1'
#
loop_
_entity.id
_entity.type
_entity.pdbx_description
1 polymer ?
#
loop_
_entity_poly.entity_id
_entity_poly.type
_entity_poly.pdbx_seq_one_letter_code
_entity_poly.pdbx_strand_id
1 'polypeptide(L)'
;MININNKIWDKLRLKDIEKYLDTIDDDETFFIEFKEENIRNTQLTKEISAFANSFGGYILLGVNDSKKIVGCSNIWTELKINTIICNGISPTPHFDIKKFNLKNSKKLYIIKVEEGTNPPYITNDGYIYHRVSSSSDRVKDANTLNNLYLRNQNNIKKIEDKIYIPEISGTIPNNLCGYIDFGFSLTSKNIEKTKEK
;
A
#
# COMPACT_ATOMS: atom_id res chain seq x y z
N MET A 1 -7.79 -3.58 -8.20
CA MET A 1 -7.63 -3.86 -6.76
C MET A 1 -8.22 -5.23 -6.49
N ILE A 2 -7.40 -6.18 -6.04
CA ILE A 2 -7.86 -7.55 -5.71
C ILE A 2 -8.58 -7.47 -4.38
N ASN A 3 -9.80 -7.98 -4.35
CA ASN A 3 -10.59 -8.06 -3.14
C ASN A 3 -10.60 -9.51 -2.65
N ILE A 4 -10.19 -9.76 -1.43
CA ILE A 4 -10.33 -11.08 -0.82
C ILE A 4 -11.81 -11.47 -0.85
N ASN A 5 -12.16 -12.55 -1.56
CA ASN A 5 -13.55 -13.01 -1.79
C ASN A 5 -14.50 -11.90 -2.32
N ASN A 6 -14.04 -11.00 -3.18
CA ASN A 6 -14.83 -9.88 -3.70
C ASN A 6 -15.44 -8.97 -2.60
N LYS A 7 -14.84 -8.94 -1.42
CA LYS A 7 -15.29 -8.10 -0.32
C LYS A 7 -14.55 -6.76 -0.31
N ILE A 8 -15.31 -5.71 -0.02
CA ILE A 8 -14.75 -4.39 0.25
C ILE A 8 -13.95 -4.48 1.56
N TRP A 9 -12.76 -3.87 1.59
CA TRP A 9 -11.84 -3.89 2.73
C TRP A 9 -12.54 -3.66 4.09
N ASP A 10 -13.38 -2.64 4.20
CA ASP A 10 -14.05 -2.28 5.46
C ASP A 10 -15.02 -3.37 5.95
N LYS A 11 -15.63 -4.12 5.04
CA LYS A 11 -16.61 -5.17 5.33
C LYS A 11 -15.99 -6.56 5.49
N LEU A 12 -14.66 -6.68 5.38
CA LEU A 12 -13.95 -7.94 5.51
C LEU A 12 -14.04 -8.47 6.95
N ARG A 13 -14.46 -9.71 7.12
CA ARG A 13 -14.60 -10.42 8.40
C ARG A 13 -13.73 -11.68 8.42
N LEU A 14 -13.44 -12.19 9.62
CA LEU A 14 -12.61 -13.40 9.79
C LEU A 14 -13.11 -14.57 8.95
N LYS A 15 -14.42 -14.83 8.94
CA LYS A 15 -15.02 -15.91 8.12
C LYS A 15 -14.81 -15.75 6.61
N ASP A 16 -14.62 -14.54 6.13
CA ASP A 16 -14.35 -14.29 4.71
C ASP A 16 -12.90 -14.70 4.38
N ILE A 17 -11.98 -14.56 5.36
CA ILE A 17 -10.60 -15.01 5.25
C ILE A 17 -10.53 -16.54 5.34
N GLU A 18 -11.21 -17.14 6.33
CA GLU A 18 -11.29 -18.60 6.47
C GLU A 18 -11.78 -19.23 5.17
N LYS A 19 -12.89 -18.74 4.63
CA LYS A 19 -13.42 -19.21 3.35
C LYS A 19 -12.43 -19.03 2.20
N TYR A 20 -11.71 -17.92 2.16
CA TYR A 20 -10.72 -17.67 1.12
C TYR A 20 -9.58 -18.69 1.20
N LEU A 21 -9.05 -18.95 2.40
CA LEU A 21 -7.98 -19.93 2.62
C LEU A 21 -8.40 -21.37 2.27
N ASP A 22 -9.68 -21.70 2.47
CA ASP A 22 -10.24 -23.00 2.12
C ASP A 22 -10.45 -23.18 0.60
N THR A 23 -10.58 -22.09 -0.14
CA THR A 23 -10.93 -22.12 -1.58
C THR A 23 -9.77 -21.80 -2.51
N ILE A 24 -8.67 -21.30 -1.99
CA ILE A 24 -7.50 -20.99 -2.81
C ILE A 24 -6.70 -22.25 -3.11
N ASP A 25 -6.52 -22.58 -4.39
CA ASP A 25 -5.76 -23.76 -4.82
C ASP A 25 -4.25 -23.54 -4.68
N ASP A 26 -3.76 -22.35 -5.01
CA ASP A 26 -2.36 -21.98 -4.89
C ASP A 26 -2.01 -21.50 -3.46
N ASP A 27 -0.82 -21.85 -2.96
CA ASP A 27 -0.38 -21.47 -1.63
C ASP A 27 -0.19 -19.96 -1.50
N GLU A 28 0.67 -19.39 -2.32
CA GLU A 28 0.91 -17.96 -2.41
C GLU A 28 0.71 -17.48 -3.84
N THR A 29 0.20 -16.26 -3.98
CA THR A 29 -0.02 -15.66 -5.29
C THR A 29 0.82 -14.42 -5.45
N PHE A 30 0.83 -13.85 -6.64
CA PHE A 30 1.46 -12.55 -6.89
C PHE A 30 1.01 -11.46 -5.91
N PHE A 31 -0.21 -11.57 -5.37
CA PHE A 31 -0.86 -10.55 -4.56
C PHE A 31 -1.07 -10.92 -3.09
N ILE A 32 -0.72 -12.13 -2.69
CA ILE A 32 -0.94 -12.61 -1.33
C ILE A 32 0.30 -13.34 -0.82
N GLU A 33 0.65 -13.02 0.43
CA GLU A 33 1.77 -13.60 1.15
C GLU A 33 1.31 -14.09 2.52
N PHE A 34 1.67 -15.32 2.90
CA PHE A 34 1.40 -15.88 4.22
C PHE A 34 2.64 -15.79 5.10
N LYS A 35 2.46 -15.37 6.35
CA LYS A 35 3.57 -15.29 7.30
C LYS A 35 3.12 -15.68 8.70
N GLU A 36 3.96 -16.46 9.35
CA GLU A 36 3.81 -16.76 10.77
C GLU A 36 4.41 -15.69 11.67
N GLU A 37 4.13 -15.77 12.99
CA GLU A 37 4.59 -14.77 13.97
C GLU A 37 6.12 -14.70 14.16
N ASN A 38 6.86 -15.73 13.76
CA ASN A 38 8.32 -15.80 13.84
C ASN A 38 9.04 -15.02 12.72
N ILE A 39 8.30 -14.35 11.84
CA ILE A 39 8.88 -13.52 10.78
C ILE A 39 9.79 -12.42 11.35
N ARG A 40 10.96 -12.24 10.76
CA ARG A 40 11.86 -11.13 11.10
C ARG A 40 11.35 -9.81 10.51
N ASN A 41 11.62 -8.70 11.21
CA ASN A 41 11.22 -7.37 10.73
C ASN A 41 11.73 -7.09 9.31
N THR A 42 12.97 -7.49 9.00
CA THR A 42 13.57 -7.32 7.65
C THR A 42 12.86 -8.16 6.57
N GLN A 43 12.29 -9.30 6.92
CA GLN A 43 11.48 -10.08 5.99
C GLN A 43 10.11 -9.41 5.76
N LEU A 44 9.50 -8.87 6.80
CA LEU A 44 8.23 -8.15 6.67
C LEU A 44 8.41 -6.90 5.79
N THR A 45 9.44 -6.10 6.01
CA THR A 45 9.73 -4.92 5.18
C THR A 45 10.07 -5.28 3.74
N LYS A 46 10.74 -6.41 3.50
CA LYS A 46 11.00 -6.97 2.18
C LYS A 46 9.70 -7.19 1.41
N GLU A 47 8.75 -7.93 2.00
CA GLU A 47 7.48 -8.26 1.34
C GLU A 47 6.65 -6.98 1.07
N ILE A 48 6.59 -6.07 2.03
CA ILE A 48 5.86 -4.80 1.89
C ILE A 48 6.48 -3.91 0.81
N SER A 49 7.81 -3.78 0.78
CA SER A 49 8.52 -3.06 -0.27
C SER A 49 8.24 -3.66 -1.65
N ALA A 50 8.27 -4.99 -1.75
CA ALA A 50 8.00 -5.68 -3.01
C ALA A 50 6.58 -5.45 -3.51
N PHE A 51 5.57 -5.48 -2.63
CA PHE A 51 4.19 -5.15 -3.00
C PHE A 51 4.05 -3.69 -3.44
N ALA A 52 4.63 -2.75 -2.70
CA ALA A 52 4.58 -1.32 -3.04
C ALA A 52 5.27 -1.00 -4.37
N ASN A 53 6.37 -1.68 -4.66
CA ASN A 53 7.09 -1.55 -5.94
C ASN A 53 6.40 -2.29 -7.11
N SER A 54 5.40 -3.11 -6.83
CA SER A 54 4.64 -3.85 -7.84
C SER A 54 3.20 -3.33 -7.93
N PHE A 55 2.20 -4.15 -7.81
CA PHE A 55 0.79 -3.79 -7.96
C PHE A 55 0.01 -3.79 -6.63
N GLY A 56 0.73 -3.69 -5.51
CA GLY A 56 0.15 -3.87 -4.18
C GLY A 56 -0.17 -5.34 -3.87
N GLY A 57 -0.76 -5.57 -2.70
CA GLY A 57 -1.13 -6.92 -2.27
C GLY A 57 -1.49 -6.99 -0.79
N TYR A 58 -1.53 -8.22 -0.27
CA TYR A 58 -1.92 -8.52 1.10
C TYR A 58 -0.92 -9.45 1.76
N ILE A 59 -0.59 -9.16 3.02
CA ILE A 59 0.16 -10.07 3.88
C ILE A 59 -0.78 -10.54 4.98
N LEU A 60 -0.94 -11.87 5.10
CA LEU A 60 -1.71 -12.50 6.16
C LEU A 60 -0.74 -12.97 7.25
N LEU A 61 -0.51 -12.12 8.25
CA LEU A 61 0.40 -12.39 9.37
C LEU A 61 -0.34 -13.17 10.47
N GLY A 62 0.04 -14.40 10.67
CA GLY A 62 -0.61 -15.40 11.53
C GLY A 62 -1.22 -16.55 10.72
N VAL A 63 -0.81 -16.70 9.45
CA VAL A 63 -1.15 -17.84 8.59
C VAL A 63 0.14 -18.58 8.25
N ASN A 64 0.14 -19.90 8.31
CA ASN A 64 1.29 -20.73 7.92
C ASN A 64 1.22 -21.15 6.44
N ASP A 65 2.29 -21.75 5.93
CA ASP A 65 2.39 -22.20 4.54
C ASP A 65 1.33 -23.27 4.16
N SER A 66 0.77 -23.98 5.16
CA SER A 66 -0.36 -24.89 4.95
C SER A 66 -1.72 -24.20 4.97
N LYS A 67 -1.79 -22.88 4.81
CA LYS A 67 -3.01 -22.03 4.82
C LYS A 67 -3.82 -22.09 6.12
N LYS A 68 -3.22 -22.56 7.22
CA LYS A 68 -3.89 -22.62 8.52
C LYS A 68 -3.67 -21.34 9.29
N ILE A 69 -4.75 -20.80 9.87
CA ILE A 69 -4.68 -19.65 10.77
C ILE A 69 -4.12 -20.13 12.12
N VAL A 70 -2.84 -19.87 12.35
CA VAL A 70 -2.12 -20.17 13.61
C VAL A 70 -2.15 -19.01 14.58
N GLY A 71 -2.37 -17.80 14.06
CA GLY A 71 -2.42 -16.55 14.81
C GLY A 71 -1.08 -16.13 15.39
N CYS A 72 -0.99 -14.85 15.77
CA CYS A 72 0.15 -14.24 16.43
C CYS A 72 -0.17 -14.00 17.92
N SER A 73 0.85 -14.14 18.75
CA SER A 73 0.81 -13.78 20.18
C SER A 73 0.74 -12.26 20.37
N ASN A 74 0.64 -11.82 21.62
CA ASN A 74 0.58 -10.39 21.97
C ASN A 74 1.89 -9.62 21.69
N ILE A 75 2.95 -10.29 21.26
CA ILE A 75 4.21 -9.65 20.79
C ILE A 75 3.94 -8.82 19.52
N TRP A 76 2.97 -9.24 18.71
CA TRP A 76 2.53 -8.50 17.54
C TRP A 76 1.36 -7.57 17.90
N THR A 77 1.50 -6.31 17.52
CA THR A 77 0.48 -5.26 17.66
C THR A 77 0.43 -4.42 16.39
N GLU A 78 -0.70 -3.76 16.15
CA GLU A 78 -0.83 -2.82 15.02
C GLU A 78 0.24 -1.72 15.09
N LEU A 79 0.53 -1.21 16.30
CA LEU A 79 1.58 -0.22 16.52
C LEU A 79 2.96 -0.77 16.12
N LYS A 80 3.30 -2.01 16.51
CA LYS A 80 4.57 -2.62 16.15
C LYS A 80 4.70 -2.79 14.64
N ILE A 81 3.65 -3.27 13.96
CA ILE A 81 3.63 -3.43 12.49
C ILE A 81 3.84 -2.08 11.83
N ASN A 82 3.09 -1.05 12.26
CA ASN A 82 3.23 0.32 11.77
C ASN A 82 4.67 0.84 11.93
N THR A 83 5.25 0.70 13.13
CA THR A 83 6.62 1.12 13.42
C THR A 83 7.65 0.42 12.52
N ILE A 84 7.49 -0.89 12.29
CA ILE A 84 8.38 -1.66 11.40
C ILE A 84 8.30 -1.11 9.97
N ILE A 85 7.11 -0.82 9.47
CA ILE A 85 6.91 -0.33 8.10
C ILE A 85 7.46 1.08 7.95
N CYS A 86 7.03 2.01 8.82
CA CYS A 86 7.41 3.42 8.74
C CYS A 86 8.92 3.63 8.90
N ASN A 87 9.56 2.84 9.76
CA ASN A 87 11.00 2.96 10.00
C ASN A 87 11.83 2.07 9.07
N GLY A 88 11.22 1.11 8.38
CA GLY A 88 11.93 0.09 7.61
C GLY A 88 11.93 0.30 6.10
N ILE A 89 11.12 1.23 5.58
CA ILE A 89 10.96 1.44 4.14
C ILE A 89 10.89 2.95 3.83
N SER A 90 11.63 3.38 2.83
CA SER A 90 11.63 4.76 2.37
C SER A 90 11.41 4.84 0.85
N PRO A 91 10.49 5.71 0.38
CA PRO A 91 9.49 6.42 1.16
C PRO A 91 8.52 5.42 1.83
N THR A 92 7.78 5.86 2.84
CA THR A 92 6.78 4.99 3.48
C THR A 92 5.64 4.68 2.51
N PRO A 93 5.33 3.39 2.25
CA PRO A 93 4.22 3.02 1.36
C PRO A 93 2.86 3.28 1.99
N HIS A 94 1.82 3.37 1.19
CA HIS A 94 0.45 3.36 1.67
C HIS A 94 0.04 1.94 2.06
N PHE A 95 -0.46 1.78 3.29
CA PHE A 95 -0.91 0.49 3.80
C PHE A 95 -2.04 0.65 4.81
N ASP A 96 -2.84 -0.39 4.94
CA ASP A 96 -3.87 -0.54 5.97
C ASP A 96 -3.62 -1.82 6.77
N ILE A 97 -3.94 -1.81 8.06
CA ILE A 97 -3.85 -3.00 8.91
C ILE A 97 -5.25 -3.33 9.43
N LYS A 98 -5.64 -4.60 9.30
CA LYS A 98 -6.85 -5.12 9.92
C LYS A 98 -6.51 -6.26 10.86
N LYS A 99 -7.03 -6.18 12.09
CA LYS A 99 -6.82 -7.15 13.15
C LYS A 99 -8.08 -7.96 13.41
N PHE A 100 -7.92 -9.26 13.55
CA PHE A 100 -8.97 -10.19 13.98
C PHE A 100 -8.53 -10.91 15.25
N ASN A 101 -9.39 -10.92 16.28
CA ASN A 101 -9.15 -11.69 17.49
C ASN A 101 -9.59 -13.15 17.27
N LEU A 102 -8.73 -14.08 17.62
CA LEU A 102 -9.00 -15.52 17.55
C LEU A 102 -9.43 -16.06 18.90
N LYS A 103 -10.08 -17.24 18.92
CA LYS A 103 -10.60 -17.88 20.13
C LYS A 103 -9.52 -18.23 21.17
N ASN A 104 -8.27 -18.41 20.75
CA ASN A 104 -7.13 -18.78 21.60
C ASN A 104 -6.33 -17.57 22.11
N SER A 105 -6.93 -16.39 22.17
CA SER A 105 -6.29 -15.12 22.54
C SER A 105 -5.17 -14.67 21.58
N LYS A 106 -4.96 -15.37 20.50
CA LYS A 106 -4.07 -14.96 19.41
C LYS A 106 -4.78 -13.99 18.47
N LYS A 107 -4.04 -13.41 17.56
CA LYS A 107 -4.54 -12.42 16.60
C LYS A 107 -4.07 -12.76 15.20
N LEU A 108 -4.95 -12.54 14.24
CA LEU A 108 -4.60 -12.52 12.82
C LEU A 108 -4.53 -11.06 12.36
N TYR A 109 -3.46 -10.71 11.67
CA TYR A 109 -3.32 -9.40 11.05
C TYR A 109 -3.33 -9.55 9.53
N ILE A 110 -4.09 -8.69 8.85
CA ILE A 110 -4.01 -8.54 7.41
C ILE A 110 -3.44 -7.17 7.14
N ILE A 111 -2.33 -7.13 6.43
CA ILE A 111 -1.68 -5.90 5.99
C ILE A 111 -1.98 -5.78 4.51
N LYS A 112 -2.78 -4.77 4.14
CA LYS A 112 -3.03 -4.39 2.76
C LYS A 112 -1.99 -3.36 2.37
N VAL A 113 -1.24 -3.61 1.32
CA VAL A 113 -0.28 -2.68 0.74
C VAL A 113 -0.83 -2.20 -0.59
N GLU A 114 -0.90 -0.91 -0.81
CA GLU A 114 -1.32 -0.35 -2.09
C GLU A 114 -0.14 -0.31 -3.07
N GLU A 115 -0.44 -0.32 -4.36
CA GLU A 115 0.58 0.00 -5.37
C GLU A 115 1.14 1.38 -5.08
N GLY A 116 2.45 1.46 -4.96
CA GLY A 116 3.12 2.69 -4.57
C GLY A 116 3.07 3.77 -5.65
N THR A 117 2.76 5.00 -5.25
CA THR A 117 2.72 6.17 -6.12
C THR A 117 4.09 6.79 -6.37
N ASN A 118 5.05 6.57 -5.45
CA ASN A 118 6.41 7.13 -5.49
C ASN A 118 7.51 6.06 -5.47
N PRO A 119 7.52 5.05 -6.37
CA PRO A 119 8.59 4.08 -6.42
C PRO A 119 9.91 4.74 -6.85
N PRO A 120 11.06 4.15 -6.50
CA PRO A 120 11.21 2.90 -5.78
C PRO A 120 11.07 3.06 -4.26
N TYR A 121 10.47 2.05 -3.62
CA TYR A 121 10.41 1.88 -2.17
C TYR A 121 11.60 1.03 -1.73
N ILE A 122 12.49 1.61 -0.94
CA ILE A 122 13.79 1.04 -0.57
C ILE A 122 13.73 0.62 0.90
N THR A 123 14.18 -0.58 1.20
CA THR A 123 14.29 -1.08 2.58
C THR A 123 15.55 -0.54 3.26
N ASN A 124 15.58 -0.51 4.60
CA ASN A 124 16.71 0.05 5.37
C ASN A 124 18.07 -0.64 5.10
N ASP A 125 18.05 -1.86 4.59
CA ASP A 125 19.25 -2.56 4.14
C ASP A 125 19.71 -2.13 2.72
N GLY A 126 19.06 -1.10 2.14
CA GLY A 126 19.41 -0.48 0.86
C GLY A 126 18.93 -1.25 -0.36
N TYR A 127 18.06 -2.26 -0.19
CA TYR A 127 17.56 -3.05 -1.32
C TYR A 127 16.19 -2.58 -1.80
N ILE A 128 15.97 -2.75 -3.09
CA ILE A 128 14.68 -2.58 -3.76
C ILE A 128 14.17 -3.98 -4.08
N TYR A 129 12.97 -4.30 -3.62
CA TYR A 129 12.32 -5.58 -3.90
C TYR A 129 11.10 -5.37 -4.81
N HIS A 130 10.80 -6.37 -5.63
CA HIS A 130 9.60 -6.42 -6.46
C HIS A 130 9.02 -7.84 -6.46
N ARG A 131 7.75 -7.97 -6.81
CA ARG A 131 7.10 -9.29 -6.92
C ARG A 131 7.47 -9.95 -8.25
N VAL A 132 7.90 -11.20 -8.16
CA VAL A 132 8.14 -12.07 -9.30
C VAL A 132 7.36 -13.35 -9.05
N SER A 133 6.23 -13.52 -9.75
CA SER A 133 5.27 -14.58 -9.43
C SER A 133 4.82 -14.51 -7.96
N SER A 134 4.98 -15.56 -7.18
CA SER A 134 4.67 -15.60 -5.75
C SER A 134 5.83 -15.20 -4.84
N SER A 135 7.00 -14.82 -5.38
CA SER A 135 8.18 -14.44 -4.58
C SER A 135 8.45 -12.94 -4.60
N SER A 136 9.21 -12.47 -3.61
CA SER A 136 9.75 -11.12 -3.55
C SER A 136 11.24 -11.16 -3.79
N ASP A 137 11.67 -10.65 -4.94
CA ASP A 137 13.06 -10.68 -5.36
C ASP A 137 13.68 -9.29 -5.38
N ARG A 138 15.00 -9.23 -5.21
CA ARG A 138 15.75 -7.98 -5.36
C ARG A 138 15.75 -7.55 -6.81
N VAL A 139 15.52 -6.26 -7.03
CA VAL A 139 15.74 -5.65 -8.34
C VAL A 139 17.25 -5.67 -8.64
N LYS A 140 17.66 -6.37 -9.66
CA LYS A 140 19.07 -6.55 -10.05
C LYS A 140 19.39 -5.96 -11.41
N ASP A 141 18.38 -5.68 -12.22
CA ASP A 141 18.54 -5.20 -13.58
C ASP A 141 18.14 -3.72 -13.73
N ALA A 142 18.84 -3.04 -14.61
CA ALA A 142 18.66 -1.62 -14.85
C ALA A 142 17.30 -1.30 -15.48
N ASN A 143 16.70 -2.21 -16.26
CA ASN A 143 15.42 -1.96 -16.91
C ASN A 143 14.29 -1.92 -15.89
N THR A 144 14.24 -2.89 -14.98
CA THR A 144 13.24 -2.89 -13.87
C THR A 144 13.39 -1.65 -13.01
N LEU A 145 14.62 -1.27 -12.66
CA LEU A 145 14.89 -0.06 -11.87
C LEU A 145 14.43 1.20 -12.62
N ASN A 146 14.77 1.32 -13.89
CA ASN A 146 14.34 2.45 -14.73
C ASN A 146 12.81 2.53 -14.83
N ASN A 147 12.12 1.40 -14.98
CA ASN A 147 10.66 1.36 -15.02
C ASN A 147 10.02 1.87 -13.71
N LEU A 148 10.62 1.59 -12.55
CA LEU A 148 10.17 2.14 -11.27
C LEU A 148 10.28 3.67 -11.25
N TYR A 149 11.42 4.22 -11.68
CA TYR A 149 11.62 5.67 -11.76
C TYR A 149 10.67 6.34 -12.78
N LEU A 150 10.47 5.73 -13.95
CA LEU A 150 9.54 6.24 -14.95
C LEU A 150 8.10 6.24 -14.45
N ARG A 151 7.69 5.19 -13.68
CA ARG A 151 6.37 5.15 -13.05
C ARG A 151 6.18 6.29 -12.07
N ASN A 152 7.20 6.61 -11.26
CA ASN A 152 7.19 7.75 -10.35
C ASN A 152 7.02 9.07 -11.13
N GLN A 153 7.85 9.33 -12.12
CA GLN A 153 7.79 10.53 -12.95
C GLN A 153 6.43 10.70 -13.64
N ASN A 154 5.86 9.62 -14.18
CA ASN A 154 4.54 9.63 -14.79
C ASN A 154 3.42 9.94 -13.79
N ASN A 155 3.55 9.48 -12.54
CA ASN A 155 2.59 9.79 -11.49
C ASN A 155 2.68 11.27 -11.07
N ILE A 156 3.89 11.83 -10.95
CA ILE A 156 4.10 13.26 -10.69
C ILE A 156 3.46 14.10 -11.81
N LYS A 157 3.77 13.78 -13.06
CA LYS A 157 3.19 14.48 -14.22
C LYS A 157 1.67 14.42 -14.23
N LYS A 158 1.06 13.28 -13.93
CA LYS A 158 -0.40 13.16 -13.82
C LYS A 158 -1.00 14.04 -12.71
N ILE A 159 -0.25 14.31 -11.66
CA ILE A 159 -0.68 15.22 -10.58
C ILE A 159 -0.55 16.66 -11.06
N GLU A 160 0.58 17.04 -11.67
CA GLU A 160 0.80 18.38 -12.25
C GLU A 160 -0.26 18.72 -13.28
N ASP A 161 -0.57 17.80 -14.19
CA ASP A 161 -1.61 17.98 -15.22
C ASP A 161 -3.03 18.17 -14.62
N LYS A 162 -3.26 17.75 -13.38
CA LYS A 162 -4.54 17.93 -12.66
C LYS A 162 -4.60 19.19 -11.82
N ILE A 163 -3.46 19.80 -11.51
CA ILE A 163 -3.40 21.06 -10.78
C ILE A 163 -3.51 22.19 -11.80
N TYR A 164 -4.73 22.66 -12.05
CA TYR A 164 -4.94 23.90 -12.79
C TYR A 164 -4.74 25.07 -11.83
N ILE A 165 -3.63 25.79 -11.96
CA ILE A 165 -3.44 27.09 -11.30
C ILE A 165 -3.98 28.12 -12.30
N PRO A 166 -5.14 28.76 -12.05
CA PRO A 166 -5.61 29.81 -12.91
C PRO A 166 -4.60 30.95 -12.90
N GLU A 167 -4.13 31.39 -14.06
CA GLU A 167 -3.35 32.62 -14.18
C GLU A 167 -4.21 33.76 -13.65
N ILE A 168 -3.83 34.32 -12.51
CA ILE A 168 -4.45 35.54 -11.99
C ILE A 168 -3.90 36.70 -12.83
N SER A 169 -4.52 36.95 -13.97
CA SER A 169 -4.26 38.17 -14.75
C SER A 169 -5.00 39.32 -14.11
N GLY A 170 -4.37 40.03 -13.20
CA GLY A 170 -4.90 41.24 -12.59
C GLY A 170 -3.90 41.86 -11.62
N THR A 171 -3.78 43.16 -11.64
CA THR A 171 -3.02 43.96 -10.66
C THR A 171 -3.69 43.78 -9.29
N ILE A 172 -3.05 43.08 -8.37
CA ILE A 172 -3.51 42.98 -6.99
C ILE A 172 -3.38 44.36 -6.35
N PRO A 173 -4.46 44.97 -5.85
CA PRO A 173 -4.36 46.25 -5.15
C PRO A 173 -3.51 46.06 -3.88
N ASN A 174 -2.57 46.97 -3.60
CA ASN A 174 -1.62 46.88 -2.51
C ASN A 174 -2.20 46.85 -1.09
N ASN A 175 -3.51 46.82 -0.92
CA ASN A 175 -4.20 46.93 0.38
C ASN A 175 -5.06 45.70 0.70
N LEU A 176 -5.00 44.61 -0.06
CA LEU A 176 -5.72 43.38 0.27
C LEU A 176 -4.79 42.39 0.99
N CYS A 177 -4.78 42.46 2.33
CA CYS A 177 -4.35 41.37 3.18
C CYS A 177 -5.52 40.36 3.22
N GLY A 178 -5.61 39.47 2.22
CA GLY A 178 -6.55 38.37 2.18
C GLY A 178 -5.81 37.05 2.29
N TYR A 179 -6.24 36.18 3.18
CA TYR A 179 -5.82 34.76 3.17
C TYR A 179 -6.50 34.08 1.98
N ILE A 180 -5.70 33.48 1.09
CA ILE A 180 -6.24 32.62 0.03
C ILE A 180 -6.28 31.22 0.59
N ASP A 181 -7.47 30.72 0.92
CA ASP A 181 -7.70 29.32 1.27
C ASP A 181 -7.73 28.49 -0.02
N PHE A 182 -6.69 27.70 -0.26
CA PHE A 182 -6.68 26.73 -1.34
C PHE A 182 -7.34 25.44 -0.88
N GLY A 183 -8.62 25.31 -1.16
CA GLY A 183 -9.33 24.04 -1.03
C GLY A 183 -9.08 23.15 -2.26
N PHE A 184 -8.29 22.11 -2.14
CA PHE A 184 -8.13 21.11 -3.19
C PHE A 184 -9.26 20.08 -3.12
N SER A 185 -10.17 20.09 -4.10
CA SER A 185 -11.11 19.00 -4.31
C SER A 185 -10.63 18.12 -5.46
N LEU A 186 -10.23 16.90 -5.16
CA LEU A 186 -9.79 15.88 -6.14
C LEU A 186 -10.96 15.12 -6.77
N THR A 187 -12.10 15.74 -7.02
CA THR A 187 -13.20 15.09 -7.72
C THR A 187 -13.29 15.60 -9.16
N SER A 188 -13.10 14.68 -10.11
CA SER A 188 -13.14 14.94 -11.56
C SER A 188 -14.47 15.48 -12.11
N LYS A 189 -15.49 15.62 -11.27
CA LYS A 189 -16.83 16.10 -11.67
C LYS A 189 -17.02 17.62 -11.72
N ASN A 190 -16.06 18.41 -11.22
CA ASN A 190 -16.22 19.86 -11.15
C ASN A 190 -15.50 20.67 -12.24
N ILE A 191 -14.79 20.00 -13.17
CA ILE A 191 -14.01 20.71 -14.20
C ILE A 191 -14.88 21.17 -15.39
N GLU A 192 -16.03 20.54 -15.63
CA GLU A 192 -16.88 20.90 -16.79
C GLU A 192 -17.81 22.10 -16.57
N LYS A 193 -18.02 22.57 -15.34
CA LYS A 193 -18.95 23.67 -15.06
C LYS A 193 -18.35 25.07 -15.05
N THR A 194 -17.05 25.21 -15.22
CA THR A 194 -16.38 26.53 -15.18
C THR A 194 -16.07 27.12 -16.56
N LYS A 195 -16.48 26.46 -17.66
CA LYS A 195 -16.26 26.95 -19.03
C LYS A 195 -17.41 27.76 -19.63
N GLU A 196 -18.50 27.95 -18.89
CA GLU A 196 -19.62 28.76 -19.35
C GLU A 196 -19.98 29.81 -18.29
N LYS A 197 -19.23 30.91 -18.27
CA LYS A 197 -19.72 32.26 -17.93
C LYS A 197 -18.67 33.30 -18.26
#